data_005ad1abd6e404845c6afcffbec6a96f
#
_entry.id   005ad1abd6e404845c6afcffbec6a96f
#
_cell.length_a   1.000
_cell.length_b   1.000
_cell.length_c   1.000
_cell.angle_alpha   90.00
_cell.angle_beta   90.00
_cell.angle_gamma   90.00
#
_symmetry.space_group_name_H-M   'P 1'
#
loop_
_entity.id
_entity.type
_entity.pdbx_description
1 polymer ?
#
loop_
_entity_poly.entity_id
_entity_poly.type
_entity_poly.pdbx_seq_one_letter_code
_entity_poly.pdbx_strand_id
1 'polypeptide(L)'
;MALINTRGGAGCGRMGRGEGEKTVTHDAQVQTNTAEQAPAAAVRTAYQEELDPGQRSALLSWLAFTGTFTAVRGITYSIRAGRGPFGNLSLGGEHLHHYMWGIGMLAGIGAIAVRGEDRTRRHPAVAVSYGAALALIVDEFALLLDLRDVYWARQGRISIDLGVGGSALAGSYFAARPILQRLARDRAGRAAH
;
A
#
# COMPACT_ATOMS: atom_id res chain seq x y z
N MET A 1 -26.12 30.06 -64.74
CA MET A 1 -26.60 29.10 -65.74
C MET A 1 -26.95 27.84 -64.98
N ALA A 2 -28.19 27.73 -64.45
CA ALA A 2 -29.26 26.91 -65.00
C ALA A 2 -28.87 25.42 -64.94
N LEU A 3 -29.63 24.48 -64.39
CA LEU A 3 -31.04 24.15 -64.14
C LEU A 3 -31.04 22.88 -63.23
N ILE A 4 -31.86 22.79 -62.18
CA ILE A 4 -33.15 22.07 -62.04
C ILE A 4 -33.16 20.60 -62.54
N ASN A 5 -33.42 19.64 -61.64
CA ASN A 5 -34.66 18.78 -61.66
C ASN A 5 -34.65 17.71 -60.56
N THR A 6 -35.53 17.75 -59.63
CA THR A 6 -36.80 17.12 -59.23
C THR A 6 -36.97 15.61 -59.37
N ARG A 7 -37.65 15.10 -58.31
CA ARG A 7 -38.47 13.89 -58.12
C ARG A 7 -37.69 12.69 -57.60
N GLY A 8 -38.06 12.04 -56.52
CA GLY A 8 -39.39 11.77 -55.94
C GLY A 8 -39.45 10.27 -55.70
N GLY A 9 -39.65 9.81 -54.51
CA GLY A 9 -39.80 8.37 -54.23
C GLY A 9 -40.00 8.07 -52.74
N ALA A 10 -41.22 7.90 -52.37
CA ALA A 10 -41.63 7.42 -51.06
C ALA A 10 -41.18 5.96 -50.84
N GLY A 11 -40.78 5.60 -49.62
CA GLY A 11 -40.43 4.24 -49.21
C GLY A 11 -40.43 4.11 -47.72
N CYS A 12 -41.62 3.84 -47.21
CA CYS A 12 -42.01 2.90 -46.17
C CYS A 12 -41.01 2.52 -45.07
N GLY A 13 -41.48 2.67 -43.85
CA GLY A 13 -40.85 2.48 -42.56
C GLY A 13 -40.24 1.11 -42.30
N ARG A 14 -39.23 1.18 -41.47
CA ARG A 14 -38.85 0.05 -40.63
C ARG A 14 -38.60 0.58 -39.24
N MET A 15 -39.49 0.19 -38.31
CA MET A 15 -39.35 0.40 -36.87
C MET A 15 -37.99 -0.14 -36.39
N GLY A 16 -37.14 0.74 -35.90
CA GLY A 16 -35.96 0.40 -35.16
C GLY A 16 -36.30 -0.07 -33.77
N ARG A 17 -36.25 -1.37 -33.54
CA ARG A 17 -36.14 -1.98 -32.22
C ARG A 17 -34.65 -2.30 -32.04
N GLY A 18 -33.96 -1.61 -31.16
CA GLY A 18 -32.56 -1.97 -30.82
C GLY A 18 -31.72 -0.96 -30.07
N GLU A 19 -32.18 0.26 -29.76
CA GLU A 19 -31.31 1.25 -29.10
C GLU A 19 -31.48 1.36 -27.57
N GLY A 20 -32.49 0.70 -26.99
CA GLY A 20 -32.73 0.80 -25.53
C GLY A 20 -31.90 -0.12 -24.65
N GLU A 21 -31.32 -1.18 -25.19
CA GLU A 21 -30.66 -2.22 -24.35
C GLU A 21 -29.15 -1.94 -24.13
N LYS A 22 -28.53 -1.20 -25.03
CA LYS A 22 -27.06 -0.87 -24.89
C LYS A 22 -26.80 0.31 -23.98
N THR A 23 -27.73 1.24 -23.84
CA THR A 23 -27.56 2.42 -22.96
C THR A 23 -27.73 2.05 -21.50
N VAL A 24 -28.65 1.15 -21.14
CA VAL A 24 -28.88 0.76 -19.74
C VAL A 24 -27.68 0.00 -19.14
N THR A 25 -27.02 -0.84 -19.94
CA THR A 25 -25.85 -1.59 -19.47
C THR A 25 -24.61 -0.71 -19.33
N HIS A 26 -24.46 0.31 -20.18
CA HIS A 26 -23.31 1.23 -20.10
C HIS A 26 -23.44 2.16 -18.90
N ASP A 27 -24.62 2.69 -18.63
CA ASP A 27 -24.87 3.55 -17.47
C ASP A 27 -24.73 2.79 -16.14
N ALA A 28 -25.16 1.52 -16.09
CA ALA A 28 -24.97 0.69 -14.91
C ALA A 28 -23.50 0.35 -14.66
N GLN A 29 -22.70 0.10 -15.69
CA GLN A 29 -21.25 -0.13 -15.55
C GLN A 29 -20.48 1.13 -15.18
N VAL A 30 -20.87 2.30 -15.68
CA VAL A 30 -20.29 3.59 -15.31
C VAL A 30 -20.61 3.92 -13.85
N GLN A 31 -21.83 3.65 -13.38
CA GLN A 31 -22.22 3.87 -11.99
C GLN A 31 -21.53 2.92 -11.01
N THR A 32 -21.34 1.65 -11.37
CA THR A 32 -20.61 0.70 -10.51
C THR A 32 -19.13 1.06 -10.39
N ASN A 33 -18.49 1.46 -11.48
CA ASN A 33 -17.09 1.94 -11.44
C ASN A 33 -16.91 3.24 -10.63
N THR A 34 -17.90 4.12 -10.65
CA THR A 34 -17.85 5.39 -9.90
C THR A 34 -18.08 5.14 -8.40
N ALA A 35 -18.93 4.18 -8.03
CA ALA A 35 -19.17 3.82 -6.63
C ALA A 35 -17.98 3.11 -5.98
N GLU A 36 -17.25 2.29 -6.74
CA GLU A 36 -16.07 1.56 -6.25
C GLU A 36 -14.84 2.49 -6.12
N GLN A 37 -14.73 3.51 -6.95
CA GLN A 37 -13.68 4.52 -6.88
C GLN A 37 -13.89 5.55 -5.76
N ALA A 38 -15.11 5.74 -5.26
CA ALA A 38 -15.44 6.74 -4.26
C ALA A 38 -14.63 6.60 -2.94
N PRO A 39 -14.45 5.41 -2.33
CA PRO A 39 -13.69 5.28 -1.09
C PRO A 39 -12.20 5.54 -1.29
N ALA A 40 -11.59 5.08 -2.38
CA ALA A 40 -10.18 5.32 -2.68
C ALA A 40 -9.89 6.80 -2.95
N ALA A 41 -10.78 7.48 -3.67
CA ALA A 41 -10.68 8.92 -3.91
C ALA A 41 -10.78 9.71 -2.61
N ALA A 42 -11.72 9.37 -1.73
CA ALA A 42 -11.88 10.01 -0.41
C ALA A 42 -10.64 9.83 0.47
N VAL A 43 -10.05 8.63 0.51
CA VAL A 43 -8.80 8.38 1.24
C VAL A 43 -7.64 9.19 0.66
N ARG A 44 -7.52 9.25 -0.68
CA ARG A 44 -6.48 10.03 -1.35
C ARG A 44 -6.60 11.52 -1.03
N THR A 45 -7.80 12.07 -1.08
CA THR A 45 -8.08 13.47 -0.76
C THR A 45 -7.74 13.75 0.70
N ALA A 46 -8.20 12.91 1.64
CA ALA A 46 -7.88 13.03 3.05
C ALA A 46 -6.37 12.94 3.33
N TYR A 47 -5.66 12.04 2.65
CA TYR A 47 -4.19 11.95 2.72
C TYR A 47 -3.50 13.24 2.26
N GLN A 48 -4.02 13.88 1.22
CA GLN A 48 -3.42 15.10 0.68
C GLN A 48 -3.77 16.37 1.47
N GLU A 49 -4.94 16.43 2.08
CA GLU A 49 -5.43 17.64 2.74
C GLU A 49 -5.19 17.65 4.25
N GLU A 50 -5.26 16.48 4.93
CA GLU A 50 -5.15 16.40 6.38
C GLU A 50 -3.71 16.21 6.89
N LEU A 51 -2.79 15.76 6.03
CA LEU A 51 -1.42 15.46 6.43
C LEU A 51 -0.43 16.46 5.81
N ASP A 52 0.46 16.99 6.65
CA ASP A 52 1.64 17.70 6.16
C ASP A 52 2.66 16.73 5.52
N PRO A 53 3.68 17.23 4.79
CA PRO A 53 4.67 16.37 4.15
C PRO A 53 5.42 15.43 5.10
N GLY A 54 5.71 15.87 6.33
CA GLY A 54 6.37 15.04 7.34
C GLY A 54 5.47 13.92 7.84
N GLN A 55 4.19 14.24 8.12
CA GLN A 55 3.19 13.25 8.52
C GLN A 55 2.93 12.21 7.43
N ARG A 56 2.92 12.61 6.14
CA ARG A 56 2.82 11.67 5.01
C ARG A 56 3.99 10.71 4.97
N SER A 57 5.21 11.22 5.14
CA SER A 57 6.41 10.38 5.18
C SER A 57 6.40 9.44 6.39
N ALA A 58 5.99 9.91 7.56
CA ALA A 58 5.85 9.08 8.76
C ALA A 58 4.83 7.96 8.57
N LEU A 59 3.65 8.29 8.01
CA LEU A 59 2.61 7.29 7.72
C LEU A 59 3.12 6.22 6.76
N LEU A 60 3.78 6.62 5.66
CA LEU A 60 4.33 5.68 4.68
C LEU A 60 5.41 4.79 5.31
N SER A 61 6.28 5.36 6.15
CA SER A 61 7.30 4.57 6.87
C SER A 61 6.68 3.55 7.81
N TRP A 62 5.67 3.92 8.59
CA TRP A 62 4.98 3.00 9.50
C TRP A 62 4.22 1.90 8.76
N LEU A 63 3.54 2.23 7.67
CA LEU A 63 2.84 1.24 6.85
C LEU A 63 3.81 0.29 6.18
N ALA A 64 4.93 0.79 5.65
CA ALA A 64 5.98 -0.04 5.06
C ALA A 64 6.65 -0.93 6.10
N PHE A 65 6.94 -0.40 7.29
CA PHE A 65 7.46 -1.18 8.41
C PHE A 65 6.50 -2.32 8.78
N THR A 66 5.23 -2.01 9.03
CA THR A 66 4.21 -2.99 9.42
C THR A 66 4.03 -4.07 8.35
N GLY A 67 3.91 -3.65 7.08
CA GLY A 67 3.74 -4.56 5.95
C GLY A 67 4.94 -5.48 5.75
N THR A 68 6.16 -4.92 5.78
CA THR A 68 7.40 -5.70 5.62
C THR A 68 7.60 -6.66 6.78
N PHE A 69 7.45 -6.20 8.03
CA PHE A 69 7.59 -7.05 9.21
C PHE A 69 6.60 -8.22 9.17
N THR A 70 5.33 -7.96 8.86
CA THR A 70 4.30 -9.00 8.75
C THR A 70 4.62 -9.99 7.64
N ALA A 71 5.06 -9.51 6.48
CA ALA A 71 5.40 -10.35 5.34
C ALA A 71 6.60 -11.26 5.65
N VAL A 72 7.67 -10.70 6.23
CA VAL A 72 8.87 -11.47 6.59
C VAL A 72 8.53 -12.50 7.66
N ARG A 73 7.77 -12.14 8.68
CA ARG A 73 7.28 -13.11 9.68
C ARG A 73 6.44 -14.22 9.04
N GLY A 74 5.53 -13.89 8.15
CA GLY A 74 4.72 -14.85 7.41
C GLY A 74 5.59 -15.84 6.63
N ILE A 75 6.62 -15.33 5.91
CA ILE A 75 7.58 -16.16 5.17
C ILE A 75 8.36 -17.07 6.14
N THR A 76 8.92 -16.51 7.19
CA THR A 76 9.70 -17.25 8.19
C THR A 76 8.88 -18.36 8.85
N TYR A 77 7.64 -18.08 9.22
CA TYR A 77 6.73 -19.10 9.76
C TYR A 77 6.36 -20.17 8.73
N SER A 78 6.20 -19.81 7.46
CA SER A 78 5.93 -20.74 6.36
C SER A 78 7.10 -21.69 6.13
N ILE A 79 8.33 -21.18 6.11
CA ILE A 79 9.56 -21.98 6.00
C ILE A 79 9.65 -22.98 7.16
N ARG A 80 9.44 -22.50 8.39
CA ARG A 80 9.47 -23.35 9.58
C ARG A 80 8.41 -24.45 9.56
N ALA A 81 7.23 -24.16 9.03
CA ALA A 81 6.13 -25.13 8.91
C ALA A 81 6.31 -26.08 7.71
N GLY A 82 7.36 -25.92 6.91
CA GLY A 82 7.57 -26.69 5.67
C GLY A 82 6.47 -26.43 4.63
N ARG A 83 5.86 -25.25 4.63
CA ARG A 83 4.73 -24.89 3.76
C ARG A 83 5.14 -23.78 2.77
N GLY A 84 4.66 -23.91 1.54
CA GLY A 84 4.86 -22.90 0.50
C GLY A 84 6.17 -23.04 -0.27
N PRO A 85 6.44 -22.13 -1.22
CA PRO A 85 7.58 -22.18 -2.11
C PRO A 85 8.86 -21.58 -1.52
N PHE A 86 8.79 -21.11 -0.27
CA PHE A 86 9.90 -20.39 0.36
C PHE A 86 10.92 -21.35 0.96
N GLY A 87 12.20 -21.01 0.81
CA GLY A 87 13.33 -21.73 1.39
C GLY A 87 14.36 -20.74 1.95
N ASN A 88 15.33 -21.28 2.69
CA ASN A 88 16.42 -20.47 3.21
C ASN A 88 17.31 -19.97 2.06
N LEU A 89 17.59 -18.67 2.06
CA LEU A 89 18.51 -18.07 1.11
C LEU A 89 19.94 -18.28 1.61
N SER A 90 20.72 -19.05 0.87
CA SER A 90 22.12 -19.31 1.21
C SER A 90 23.02 -18.92 0.05
N LEU A 91 24.16 -18.31 0.36
CA LEU A 91 25.19 -17.96 -0.59
C LEU A 91 26.54 -18.51 -0.11
N GLY A 92 27.17 -19.36 -0.94
CA GLY A 92 28.45 -19.98 -0.57
C GLY A 92 28.38 -20.92 0.65
N GLY A 93 27.19 -21.45 1.00
CA GLY A 93 26.98 -22.30 2.18
C GLY A 93 26.62 -21.53 3.45
N GLU A 94 26.72 -20.21 3.44
CA GLU A 94 26.33 -19.36 4.56
C GLU A 94 24.88 -18.90 4.42
N HIS A 95 24.15 -18.87 5.54
CA HIS A 95 22.78 -18.36 5.59
C HIS A 95 22.80 -16.83 5.52
N LEU A 96 22.14 -16.26 4.48
CA LEU A 96 22.03 -14.81 4.35
C LEU A 96 20.91 -14.28 5.22
N HIS A 97 21.29 -13.50 6.20
CA HIS A 97 20.35 -12.81 7.08
C HIS A 97 19.83 -11.53 6.41
N HIS A 98 18.52 -11.32 6.47
CA HIS A 98 17.90 -10.19 5.80
C HIS A 98 18.14 -8.84 6.49
N TYR A 99 18.60 -8.79 7.75
CA TYR A 99 19.04 -7.54 8.38
C TYR A 99 20.18 -6.87 7.62
N MET A 100 21.05 -7.62 6.93
CA MET A 100 22.12 -7.05 6.10
C MET A 100 21.58 -6.16 4.99
N TRP A 101 20.51 -6.58 4.34
CA TRP A 101 19.82 -5.78 3.34
C TRP A 101 19.20 -4.53 3.97
N GLY A 102 18.63 -4.67 5.17
CA GLY A 102 18.11 -3.55 5.96
C GLY A 102 19.17 -2.51 6.26
N ILE A 103 20.37 -2.93 6.72
CA ILE A 103 21.51 -2.03 6.98
C ILE A 103 21.97 -1.34 5.69
N GLY A 104 22.14 -2.08 4.59
CA GLY A 104 22.51 -1.51 3.31
C GLY A 104 21.51 -0.47 2.80
N MET A 105 20.21 -0.75 2.93
CA MET A 105 19.15 0.20 2.58
C MET A 105 19.22 1.45 3.47
N LEU A 106 19.40 1.33 4.80
CA LEU A 106 19.53 2.48 5.69
C LEU A 106 20.78 3.31 5.38
N ALA A 107 21.88 2.68 5.00
CA ALA A 107 23.08 3.41 4.59
C ALA A 107 22.82 4.25 3.32
N GLY A 108 22.13 3.69 2.32
CA GLY A 108 21.70 4.41 1.12
C GLY A 108 20.74 5.57 1.44
N ILE A 109 19.76 5.33 2.29
CA ILE A 109 18.80 6.35 2.75
C ILE A 109 19.53 7.45 3.54
N GLY A 110 20.48 7.08 4.40
CA GLY A 110 21.32 8.02 5.13
C GLY A 110 22.12 8.93 4.20
N ALA A 111 22.70 8.38 3.14
CA ALA A 111 23.39 9.16 2.11
C ALA A 111 22.45 10.16 1.41
N ILE A 112 21.23 9.73 1.08
CA ILE A 112 20.19 10.60 0.51
C ILE A 112 19.79 11.70 1.51
N ALA A 113 19.62 11.36 2.79
CA ALA A 113 19.25 12.32 3.83
C ALA A 113 20.32 13.41 4.02
N VAL A 114 21.61 13.04 3.93
CA VAL A 114 22.74 13.96 4.15
C VAL A 114 23.03 14.80 2.91
N ARG A 115 22.98 14.23 1.69
CA ARG A 115 23.45 14.88 0.46
C ARG A 115 22.39 15.05 -0.61
N GLY A 116 21.22 14.45 -0.46
CA GLY A 116 20.15 14.52 -1.44
C GLY A 116 19.48 15.90 -1.48
N GLU A 117 18.99 16.28 -2.63
CA GLU A 117 18.11 17.43 -2.79
C GLU A 117 16.79 17.23 -2.03
N ASP A 118 16.12 18.31 -1.65
CA ASP A 118 14.84 18.28 -0.93
C ASP A 118 13.76 17.43 -1.62
N ARG A 119 13.69 17.50 -2.94
CA ARG A 119 12.77 16.68 -3.74
C ARG A 119 13.05 15.18 -3.57
N THR A 120 14.31 14.78 -3.59
CA THR A 120 14.74 13.39 -3.42
C THR A 120 14.50 12.92 -1.98
N ARG A 121 14.88 13.72 -1.00
CA ARG A 121 14.67 13.40 0.43
C ARG A 121 13.21 13.19 0.79
N ARG A 122 12.31 13.98 0.18
CA ARG A 122 10.85 13.93 0.42
C ARG A 122 10.12 12.96 -0.50
N HIS A 123 10.84 12.20 -1.33
CA HIS A 123 10.22 11.24 -2.22
C HIS A 123 9.58 10.09 -1.42
N PRO A 124 8.33 9.68 -1.73
CA PRO A 124 7.64 8.61 -0.98
C PRO A 124 8.43 7.30 -0.89
N ALA A 125 9.19 6.97 -1.94
CA ALA A 125 10.03 5.76 -1.93
C ALA A 125 11.08 5.78 -0.83
N VAL A 126 11.62 6.95 -0.43
CA VAL A 126 12.59 7.07 0.67
C VAL A 126 11.92 6.68 1.99
N ALA A 127 10.71 7.18 2.25
CA ALA A 127 9.95 6.85 3.44
C ALA A 127 9.57 5.36 3.50
N VAL A 128 9.12 4.79 2.38
CA VAL A 128 8.80 3.36 2.27
C VAL A 128 10.05 2.50 2.49
N SER A 129 11.16 2.82 1.83
CA SER A 129 12.42 2.09 1.98
C SER A 129 12.95 2.18 3.42
N TYR A 130 12.79 3.33 4.09
CA TYR A 130 13.17 3.50 5.49
C TYR A 130 12.40 2.56 6.41
N GLY A 131 11.06 2.52 6.28
CA GLY A 131 10.22 1.62 7.07
C GLY A 131 10.53 0.15 6.81
N ALA A 132 10.70 -0.23 5.55
CA ALA A 132 11.06 -1.60 5.17
C ALA A 132 12.43 -2.01 5.72
N ALA A 133 13.43 -1.15 5.61
CA ALA A 133 14.77 -1.41 6.12
C ALA A 133 14.79 -1.62 7.64
N LEU A 134 14.08 -0.77 8.39
CA LEU A 134 13.92 -0.94 9.84
C LEU A 134 13.24 -2.26 10.18
N ALA A 135 12.20 -2.66 9.44
CA ALA A 135 11.50 -3.92 9.68
C ALA A 135 12.42 -5.12 9.51
N LEU A 136 13.27 -5.13 8.46
CA LEU A 136 14.24 -6.21 8.22
C LEU A 136 15.26 -6.33 9.36
N ILE A 137 15.72 -5.20 9.90
CA ILE A 137 16.69 -5.18 11.02
C ILE A 137 16.01 -5.64 12.30
N VAL A 138 14.83 -5.11 12.61
CA VAL A 138 14.12 -5.41 13.87
C VAL A 138 13.64 -6.86 13.90
N ASP A 139 13.30 -7.46 12.76
CA ASP A 139 12.91 -8.86 12.69
C ASP A 139 14.01 -9.80 13.19
N GLU A 140 15.27 -9.48 12.89
CA GLU A 140 16.44 -10.26 13.30
C GLU A 140 17.27 -9.59 14.40
N PHE A 141 16.71 -8.61 15.12
CA PHE A 141 17.43 -7.83 16.12
C PHE A 141 18.06 -8.72 17.23
N ALA A 142 17.39 -9.82 17.57
CA ALA A 142 17.91 -10.77 18.55
C ALA A 142 19.24 -11.41 18.11
N LEU A 143 19.44 -11.61 16.81
CA LEU A 143 20.70 -12.14 16.26
C LEU A 143 21.85 -11.10 16.32
N LEU A 144 21.54 -9.82 16.31
CA LEU A 144 22.52 -8.76 16.46
C LEU A 144 23.02 -8.62 17.92
N LEU A 145 22.16 -8.98 18.90
CA LEU A 145 22.50 -8.91 20.32
C LEU A 145 23.23 -10.17 20.82
N ASP A 146 22.84 -11.32 20.34
CA ASP A 146 23.45 -12.59 20.70
C ASP A 146 23.70 -13.39 19.43
N LEU A 147 24.94 -13.42 18.96
CA LEU A 147 25.39 -14.13 17.76
C LEU A 147 25.17 -15.66 17.84
N ARG A 148 24.60 -16.15 18.92
CA ARG A 148 24.08 -17.51 19.01
C ARG A 148 22.70 -17.58 18.44
N ASP A 149 22.34 -18.69 17.82
CA ASP A 149 21.03 -18.95 17.19
C ASP A 149 19.91 -19.14 18.24
N VAL A 150 19.60 -18.06 19.01
CA VAL A 150 18.49 -18.01 19.99
C VAL A 150 17.16 -17.67 19.36
N TYR A 151 17.13 -17.46 18.04
CA TYR A 151 15.94 -17.06 17.29
C TYR A 151 14.75 -18.02 17.47
N TRP A 152 15.01 -19.27 17.80
CA TRP A 152 14.00 -20.30 17.94
C TRP A 152 13.56 -20.61 19.39
N ALA A 153 14.05 -19.87 20.39
CA ALA A 153 13.58 -20.00 21.77
C ALA A 153 12.11 -19.53 21.87
N ARG A 154 11.22 -20.46 22.24
CA ARG A 154 9.74 -20.26 22.19
C ARG A 154 9.25 -19.04 22.97
N GLN A 155 9.86 -18.71 24.11
CA GLN A 155 9.37 -17.66 25.02
C GLN A 155 9.78 -16.22 24.57
N GLY A 156 10.92 -16.06 23.92
CA GLY A 156 11.37 -14.74 23.42
C GLY A 156 10.60 -14.25 22.19
N ARG A 157 10.13 -15.17 21.36
CA ARG A 157 9.47 -14.85 20.08
C ARG A 157 8.11 -14.20 20.23
N ILE A 158 7.25 -14.75 21.07
CA ILE A 158 5.89 -14.23 21.29
C ILE A 158 5.97 -12.78 21.79
N SER A 159 6.89 -12.52 22.73
CA SER A 159 7.08 -11.16 23.27
C SER A 159 7.58 -10.17 22.22
N ILE A 160 8.52 -10.59 21.34
CA ILE A 160 9.01 -9.76 20.25
C ILE A 160 7.92 -9.53 19.22
N ASP A 161 7.22 -10.58 18.79
CA ASP A 161 6.15 -10.48 17.80
C ASP A 161 5.01 -9.58 18.28
N LEU A 162 4.59 -9.72 19.54
CA LEU A 162 3.57 -8.87 20.14
C LEU A 162 4.07 -7.44 20.37
N GLY A 163 5.31 -7.26 20.86
CA GLY A 163 5.88 -5.95 21.11
C GLY A 163 6.09 -5.15 19.83
N VAL A 164 6.77 -5.74 18.86
CA VAL A 164 7.05 -5.08 17.58
C VAL A 164 5.78 -4.92 16.74
N GLY A 165 4.97 -5.98 16.64
CA GLY A 165 3.71 -5.94 15.91
C GLY A 165 2.72 -4.94 16.51
N GLY A 166 2.60 -4.92 17.84
CA GLY A 166 1.77 -3.96 18.55
C GLY A 166 2.25 -2.52 18.38
N SER A 167 3.56 -2.28 18.46
CA SER A 167 4.15 -0.95 18.23
C SER A 167 3.95 -0.48 16.78
N ALA A 168 4.11 -1.37 15.81
CA ALA A 168 3.89 -1.07 14.40
C ALA A 168 2.42 -0.68 14.13
N LEU A 169 1.47 -1.45 14.65
CA LEU A 169 0.04 -1.15 14.51
C LEU A 169 -0.32 0.17 15.21
N ALA A 170 0.17 0.40 16.42
CA ALA A 170 -0.05 1.64 17.13
C ALA A 170 0.53 2.85 16.37
N GLY A 171 1.76 2.76 15.89
CA GLY A 171 2.39 3.80 15.08
C GLY A 171 1.62 4.10 13.81
N SER A 172 1.18 3.06 13.09
CA SER A 172 0.35 3.21 11.88
C SER A 172 -0.99 3.88 12.20
N TYR A 173 -1.65 3.48 13.29
CA TYR A 173 -2.91 4.08 13.74
C TYR A 173 -2.74 5.57 14.08
N PHE A 174 -1.74 5.92 14.90
CA PHE A 174 -1.49 7.32 15.27
C PHE A 174 -1.14 8.17 14.06
N ALA A 175 -0.34 7.66 13.12
CA ALA A 175 0.00 8.36 11.89
C ALA A 175 -1.21 8.55 10.96
N ALA A 176 -2.14 7.59 10.92
CA ALA A 176 -3.35 7.66 10.11
C ALA A 176 -4.54 8.38 10.79
N ARG A 177 -4.44 8.69 12.10
CA ARG A 177 -5.54 9.24 12.90
C ARG A 177 -6.25 10.44 12.26
N PRO A 178 -5.56 11.45 11.67
CA PRO A 178 -6.24 12.59 11.03
C PRO A 178 -7.15 12.16 9.88
N ILE A 179 -6.66 11.26 9.03
CA ILE A 179 -7.42 10.70 7.90
C ILE A 179 -8.66 9.94 8.40
N LEU A 180 -8.48 9.08 9.40
CA LEU A 180 -9.57 8.29 9.98
C LEU A 180 -10.67 9.18 10.59
N GLN A 181 -10.27 10.23 11.28
CA GLN A 181 -11.21 11.20 11.86
C GLN A 181 -12.00 11.95 10.78
N ARG A 182 -11.35 12.35 9.68
CA ARG A 182 -12.05 13.00 8.57
C ARG A 182 -13.07 12.05 7.94
N LEU A 183 -12.65 10.83 7.58
CA LEU A 183 -13.54 9.84 6.96
C LEU A 183 -14.74 9.50 7.86
N ALA A 184 -14.55 9.48 9.19
CA ALA A 184 -15.64 9.28 10.12
C ALA A 184 -16.65 10.45 10.11
N ARG A 185 -16.16 11.70 10.09
CA ARG A 185 -17.01 12.90 9.99
C ARG A 185 -17.83 12.91 8.68
N ASP A 186 -17.18 12.58 7.54
CA ASP A 186 -17.83 12.55 6.23
C ASP A 186 -18.93 11.48 6.15
N ARG A 187 -18.74 10.33 6.84
CA ARG A 187 -19.78 9.29 6.94
C ARG A 187 -20.96 9.72 7.79
N ALA A 188 -20.69 10.33 8.95
CA ALA A 188 -21.73 10.80 9.84
C ALA A 188 -22.60 11.90 9.18
N GLY A 189 -21.99 12.82 8.44
CA GLY A 189 -22.70 13.84 7.68
C GLY A 189 -23.62 13.28 6.59
N ARG A 190 -23.18 12.20 5.90
CA ARG A 190 -24.00 11.51 4.88
C ARG A 190 -25.16 10.69 5.45
N ALA A 191 -25.07 10.23 6.67
CA ALA A 191 -26.14 9.46 7.32
C ALA A 191 -27.24 10.36 7.93
N ALA A 192 -26.97 11.67 8.05
CA ALA A 192 -27.91 12.67 8.61
C ALA A 192 -28.76 13.36 7.53
N HIS A 193 -28.54 13.07 6.25
CA HIS A 193 -29.30 13.53 5.09
C HIS A 193 -29.98 12.36 4.40
#